data_c938b4a8c6e93190f9c146cc2cdaf362
#
_entry.id   c938b4a8c6e93190f9c146cc2cdaf362
#
_cell.length_a   1.000
_cell.length_b   1.000
_cell.length_c   1.000
_cell.angle_alpha   90.00
_cell.angle_beta   90.00
_cell.angle_gamma   90.00
#
_symmetry.space_group_name_H-M   'P 1'
#
loop_
_entity.id
_entity.type
_entity.pdbx_description
1 polymer ?
#
loop_
_entity_poly.entity_id
_entity_poly.type
_entity_poly.pdbx_seq_one_letter_code
_entity_poly.pdbx_strand_id
1 'polypeptide(L)'
;MSLTLTRAARTVRCVLVALTVVLVAGGAVQAQGLKVGILHIGSMADGGYNQAHAEGVQAMKRNLPGVELIEVENVPEGADAERVMENMIKQGATVIVAASFGYLEPALRVAAKYPDVKFFHPGGYKRAPNLTTYWASTPEAFYLMGMAAGKTTRTNKLGYVVALPISFFLANVNAFELGARSVNPKAETRVVFIGTFLDPAKEAAAANALLDQGVDVLGVIVDSPITVVQTAEKRNAYSVGYHSLGAQKFAPKGWIGGIAFTWGNLYTRFARQVMDGTFKSENILGGLADDYLTLAPFGPSVPADVVALVSAKKQEFMAGTSQVFTGPLKDNRGVERVKAGAVFPLTDLGKMDWLVEGVIGQPR
;
A
#
# COMPACT_ATOMS: atom_id res chain seq x y z
N MET A 1 26.00 -77.98 72.08
CA MET A 1 25.44 -76.76 72.51
C MET A 1 26.55 -75.71 72.51
N SER A 2 26.98 -75.24 71.49
CA SER A 2 27.99 -74.12 71.43
C SER A 2 27.96 -73.49 70.07
N LEU A 3 27.57 -72.29 70.05
CA LEU A 3 27.51 -71.42 68.85
C LEU A 3 28.91 -70.90 68.59
N THR A 4 29.40 -70.98 67.39
CA THR A 4 30.59 -70.30 66.93
C THR A 4 30.23 -69.34 65.89
N LEU A 5 30.53 -68.05 66.19
CA LEU A 5 30.46 -66.89 65.34
C LEU A 5 31.62 -66.90 64.33
N THR A 6 31.30 -66.76 63.06
CA THR A 6 32.28 -66.42 62.04
C THR A 6 32.00 -65.05 61.45
N ARG A 7 32.92 -64.14 61.64
CA ARG A 7 32.97 -62.79 61.05
C ARG A 7 33.33 -62.88 59.55
N ALA A 8 32.46 -62.33 58.71
CA ALA A 8 32.84 -62.04 57.35
C ALA A 8 32.93 -60.54 57.17
N ALA A 9 34.14 -60.04 56.90
CA ALA A 9 34.42 -58.67 56.57
C ALA A 9 34.00 -58.39 55.09
N ARG A 10 33.05 -57.52 54.90
CA ARG A 10 32.70 -57.02 53.59
C ARG A 10 33.36 -55.70 53.33
N THR A 11 34.34 -55.68 52.42
CA THR A 11 34.99 -54.51 51.90
C THR A 11 33.98 -53.71 51.06
N VAL A 12 33.65 -52.53 51.47
CA VAL A 12 32.82 -51.58 50.70
C VAL A 12 33.79 -50.81 49.78
N ARG A 13 33.72 -51.08 48.48
CA ARG A 13 34.37 -50.29 47.47
C ARG A 13 33.46 -49.08 47.16
N CYS A 14 33.90 -47.86 47.58
CA CYS A 14 33.33 -46.63 47.16
C CYS A 14 33.74 -46.38 45.69
N VAL A 15 32.79 -46.48 44.79
CA VAL A 15 32.93 -45.99 43.39
C VAL A 15 32.49 -44.54 43.41
N LEU A 16 33.49 -43.61 43.34
CA LEU A 16 33.23 -42.19 43.05
C LEU A 16 32.84 -42.09 41.55
N VAL A 17 31.56 -41.88 41.28
CA VAL A 17 31.07 -41.45 39.97
C VAL A 17 31.27 -39.94 39.92
N ALA A 18 32.32 -39.48 39.26
CA ALA A 18 32.53 -38.09 38.93
C ALA A 18 31.51 -37.69 37.85
N LEU A 19 30.43 -36.98 38.27
CA LEU A 19 29.43 -36.39 37.38
C LEU A 19 30.06 -35.16 36.77
N THR A 20 30.62 -35.28 35.57
CA THR A 20 31.06 -34.15 34.76
C THR A 20 29.84 -33.43 34.20
N VAL A 21 29.38 -32.38 34.89
CA VAL A 21 28.37 -31.48 34.36
C VAL A 21 29.04 -30.66 33.26
N VAL A 22 28.84 -31.05 32.00
CA VAL A 22 29.13 -30.22 30.84
C VAL A 22 28.12 -29.09 30.85
N LEU A 23 28.49 -27.94 31.40
CA LEU A 23 27.81 -26.68 31.16
C LEU A 23 27.96 -26.37 29.68
N VAL A 24 26.99 -26.79 28.89
CA VAL A 24 26.77 -26.19 27.57
C VAL A 24 26.35 -24.76 27.86
N ALA A 25 27.32 -23.84 27.85
CA ALA A 25 27.06 -22.44 27.73
C ALA A 25 26.37 -22.24 26.37
N GLY A 26 25.06 -22.41 26.36
CA GLY A 26 24.19 -21.91 25.32
C GLY A 26 24.39 -20.40 25.34
N GLY A 27 25.37 -19.92 24.58
CA GLY A 27 25.42 -18.52 24.23
C GLY A 27 24.07 -18.19 23.63
N ALA A 28 23.23 -17.49 24.38
CA ALA A 28 22.10 -16.79 23.81
C ALA A 28 22.74 -15.90 22.73
N VAL A 29 22.70 -16.35 21.49
CA VAL A 29 22.87 -15.46 20.35
C VAL A 29 21.75 -14.48 20.56
N GLN A 30 22.10 -13.35 21.16
CA GLN A 30 21.23 -12.22 21.29
C GLN A 30 20.90 -11.90 19.83
N ALA A 31 19.71 -12.27 19.41
CA ALA A 31 19.24 -12.02 18.06
C ALA A 31 19.41 -10.51 17.88
N GLN A 32 20.45 -10.14 17.13
CA GLN A 32 20.71 -8.74 16.83
C GLN A 32 19.42 -8.23 16.19
N GLY A 33 18.74 -7.30 16.87
CA GLY A 33 17.40 -6.87 16.45
C GLY A 33 17.43 -6.47 14.98
N LEU A 34 16.43 -6.92 14.23
CA LEU A 34 16.33 -6.59 12.81
C LEU A 34 16.37 -5.06 12.64
N LYS A 35 17.29 -4.57 11.82
CA LYS A 35 17.37 -3.14 11.50
C LYS A 35 16.86 -2.92 10.08
N VAL A 36 15.81 -2.09 9.97
CA VAL A 36 15.11 -1.78 8.73
C VAL A 36 15.36 -0.33 8.36
N GLY A 37 15.94 -0.10 7.18
CA GLY A 37 16.03 1.21 6.55
C GLY A 37 14.83 1.44 5.65
N ILE A 38 14.26 2.64 5.71
CA ILE A 38 13.27 3.09 4.72
C ILE A 38 13.63 4.49 4.24
N LEU A 39 13.59 4.68 2.92
CA LEU A 39 13.77 5.98 2.30
C LEU A 39 12.49 6.41 1.58
N HIS A 40 12.10 7.66 1.79
CA HIS A 40 10.90 8.28 1.26
C HIS A 40 11.26 9.36 0.24
N ILE A 41 10.51 9.43 -0.87
CA ILE A 41 10.72 10.44 -1.92
C ILE A 41 10.32 11.85 -1.46
N GLY A 42 9.37 11.95 -0.54
CA GLY A 42 8.85 13.20 0.02
C GLY A 42 8.75 13.16 1.52
N SER A 43 7.97 14.07 2.09
CA SER A 43 7.76 14.17 3.54
C SER A 43 6.89 13.05 4.07
N MET A 44 7.29 12.47 5.20
CA MET A 44 6.48 11.49 5.95
C MET A 44 5.15 12.05 6.50
N ALA A 45 4.93 13.36 6.37
CA ALA A 45 3.70 14.05 6.77
C ALA A 45 2.91 14.61 5.59
N ASP A 46 3.07 14.05 4.39
CA ASP A 46 2.44 14.51 3.15
C ASP A 46 0.92 14.25 3.07
N GLY A 47 0.35 13.60 4.07
CA GLY A 47 -1.06 13.21 4.08
C GLY A 47 -1.42 12.10 3.09
N GLY A 48 -0.42 11.52 2.41
CA GLY A 48 -0.61 10.59 1.30
C GLY A 48 0.42 9.47 1.25
N TYR A 49 1.16 9.41 0.13
CA TYR A 49 2.01 8.28 -0.24
C TYR A 49 3.11 8.00 0.80
N ASN A 50 3.93 9.02 1.10
CA ASN A 50 5.05 8.84 2.03
C ASN A 50 4.56 8.60 3.47
N GLN A 51 3.48 9.27 3.88
CA GLN A 51 2.86 9.03 5.18
C GLN A 51 2.36 7.59 5.31
N ALA A 52 1.73 7.01 4.28
CA ALA A 52 1.26 5.63 4.31
C ALA A 52 2.41 4.63 4.53
N HIS A 53 3.56 4.85 3.89
CA HIS A 53 4.75 4.03 4.08
C HIS A 53 5.37 4.22 5.47
N ALA A 54 5.45 5.45 5.97
CA ALA A 54 5.91 5.74 7.32
C ALA A 54 5.01 5.08 8.38
N GLU A 55 3.69 5.22 8.26
CA GLU A 55 2.73 4.54 9.13
C GLU A 55 2.88 3.02 9.08
N GLY A 56 3.19 2.47 7.89
CA GLY A 56 3.43 1.05 7.68
C GLY A 56 4.64 0.52 8.46
N VAL A 57 5.80 1.19 8.39
CA VAL A 57 6.99 0.75 9.14
C VAL A 57 6.84 0.98 10.63
N GLN A 58 6.13 2.01 11.06
CA GLN A 58 5.81 2.23 12.47
C GLN A 58 4.84 1.16 13.01
N ALA A 59 3.89 0.70 12.20
CA ALA A 59 3.02 -0.43 12.56
C ALA A 59 3.82 -1.74 12.66
N MET A 60 4.74 -2.00 11.73
CA MET A 60 5.67 -3.13 11.82
C MET A 60 6.47 -3.09 13.12
N LYS A 61 7.03 -1.93 13.49
CA LYS A 61 7.79 -1.77 14.74
C LYS A 61 6.95 -2.06 15.98
N ARG A 62 5.67 -1.64 15.98
CA ARG A 62 4.74 -2.00 17.09
C ARG A 62 4.47 -3.50 17.15
N ASN A 63 4.35 -4.17 16.00
CA ASN A 63 4.09 -5.62 15.90
C ASN A 63 5.33 -6.46 16.22
N LEU A 64 6.53 -5.89 16.08
CA LEU A 64 7.83 -6.52 16.29
C LEU A 64 8.73 -5.58 17.11
N PRO A 65 8.59 -5.55 18.46
CA PRO A 65 9.26 -4.57 19.31
C PRO A 65 10.79 -4.59 19.27
N GLY A 66 11.41 -5.66 18.75
CA GLY A 66 12.88 -5.74 18.56
C GLY A 66 13.38 -5.11 17.27
N VAL A 67 12.51 -4.57 16.40
CA VAL A 67 12.92 -3.93 15.14
C VAL A 67 13.39 -2.49 15.40
N GLU A 68 14.59 -2.18 14.87
CA GLU A 68 15.10 -0.81 14.79
C GLU A 68 14.82 -0.23 13.41
N LEU A 69 14.47 1.08 13.38
CA LEU A 69 14.20 1.80 12.14
C LEU A 69 15.25 2.87 11.87
N ILE A 70 15.64 3.00 10.60
CA ILE A 70 16.36 4.14 10.03
C ILE A 70 15.43 4.72 8.96
N GLU A 71 14.89 5.92 9.21
CA GLU A 71 13.96 6.59 8.32
C GLU A 71 14.61 7.84 7.74
N VAL A 72 14.59 8.01 6.41
CA VAL A 72 15.10 9.21 5.73
C VAL A 72 14.05 9.68 4.72
N GLU A 73 13.64 10.93 4.85
CA GLU A 73 12.66 11.57 3.96
C GLU A 73 13.32 12.54 2.96
N ASN A 74 12.55 12.93 1.93
CA ASN A 74 12.98 13.86 0.89
C ASN A 74 14.26 13.41 0.17
N VAL A 75 14.36 12.12 -0.13
CA VAL A 75 15.51 11.54 -0.84
C VAL A 75 15.26 11.64 -2.34
N PRO A 76 16.10 12.36 -3.10
CA PRO A 76 15.98 12.38 -4.56
C PRO A 76 16.24 10.99 -5.18
N GLU A 77 15.63 10.74 -6.34
CA GLU A 77 15.88 9.53 -7.11
C GLU A 77 17.32 9.47 -7.66
N GLY A 78 17.71 8.33 -8.17
CA GLY A 78 19.03 8.13 -8.78
C GLY A 78 20.17 7.91 -7.78
N ALA A 79 21.28 8.62 -7.94
CA ALA A 79 22.50 8.42 -7.15
C ALA A 79 22.34 8.73 -5.66
N ASP A 80 21.48 9.68 -5.32
CA ASP A 80 21.21 10.01 -3.93
C ASP A 80 20.49 8.87 -3.21
N ALA A 81 19.53 8.21 -3.86
CA ALA A 81 18.86 7.02 -3.31
C ALA A 81 19.85 5.88 -3.07
N GLU A 82 20.78 5.62 -4.01
CA GLU A 82 21.85 4.61 -3.81
C GLU A 82 22.69 4.94 -2.57
N ARG A 83 23.17 6.18 -2.50
CA ARG A 83 24.02 6.64 -1.38
C ARG A 83 23.29 6.52 -0.03
N VAL A 84 22.00 6.85 0.03
CA VAL A 84 21.21 6.73 1.25
C VAL A 84 21.04 5.26 1.64
N MET A 85 20.68 4.37 0.71
CA MET A 85 20.57 2.92 0.96
C MET A 85 21.89 2.34 1.46
N GLU A 86 23.03 2.65 0.80
CA GLU A 86 24.34 2.18 1.24
C GLU A 86 24.74 2.71 2.63
N ASN A 87 24.36 3.96 2.96
CA ASN A 87 24.58 4.50 4.30
C ASN A 87 23.74 3.80 5.37
N MET A 88 22.49 3.46 5.07
CA MET A 88 21.65 2.66 5.97
C MET A 88 22.26 1.28 6.21
N ILE A 89 22.77 0.63 5.17
CA ILE A 89 23.44 -0.68 5.26
C ILE A 89 24.71 -0.58 6.12
N LYS A 90 25.53 0.46 5.95
CA LYS A 90 26.70 0.73 6.80
C LYS A 90 26.32 0.97 8.28
N GLN A 91 25.12 1.45 8.55
CA GLN A 91 24.58 1.59 9.90
C GLN A 91 23.95 0.29 10.44
N GLY A 92 24.08 -0.81 9.69
CA GLY A 92 23.64 -2.13 10.08
C GLY A 92 22.22 -2.51 9.60
N ALA A 93 21.60 -1.77 8.69
CA ALA A 93 20.35 -2.19 8.10
C ALA A 93 20.54 -3.46 7.27
N THR A 94 19.76 -4.48 7.56
CA THR A 94 19.72 -5.76 6.81
C THR A 94 18.44 -5.88 5.95
N VAL A 95 17.53 -4.92 6.10
CA VAL A 95 16.34 -4.74 5.27
C VAL A 95 16.29 -3.30 4.79
N ILE A 96 15.99 -3.10 3.51
CA ILE A 96 15.76 -1.78 2.91
C ILE A 96 14.39 -1.76 2.26
N VAL A 97 13.56 -0.79 2.62
CA VAL A 97 12.30 -0.45 1.93
C VAL A 97 12.57 0.79 1.08
N ALA A 98 12.65 0.60 -0.23
CA ALA A 98 12.89 1.67 -1.20
C ALA A 98 11.53 2.24 -1.68
N ALA A 99 10.96 3.17 -0.90
CA ALA A 99 9.57 3.60 -1.03
C ALA A 99 9.38 4.73 -2.07
N SER A 100 9.75 4.46 -3.33
CA SER A 100 9.38 5.24 -4.51
C SER A 100 9.49 4.39 -5.77
N PHE A 101 8.61 4.63 -6.75
CA PHE A 101 8.69 3.96 -8.05
C PHE A 101 10.07 4.17 -8.72
N GLY A 102 10.61 5.37 -8.67
CA GLY A 102 11.90 5.72 -9.28
C GLY A 102 13.13 5.16 -8.53
N TYR A 103 12.94 4.53 -7.37
CA TYR A 103 14.04 3.87 -6.66
C TYR A 103 14.36 2.47 -7.16
N LEU A 104 13.62 1.92 -8.14
CA LEU A 104 13.80 0.53 -8.57
C LEU A 104 15.20 0.26 -9.10
N GLU A 105 15.66 1.03 -10.07
CA GLU A 105 16.99 0.83 -10.66
C GLU A 105 18.13 1.11 -9.65
N PRO A 106 18.10 2.18 -8.83
CA PRO A 106 18.98 2.35 -7.68
C PRO A 106 19.00 1.13 -6.75
N ALA A 107 17.81 0.65 -6.33
CA ALA A 107 17.71 -0.48 -5.41
C ALA A 107 18.30 -1.78 -6.01
N LEU A 108 18.07 -2.05 -7.30
CA LEU A 108 18.67 -3.19 -8.00
C LEU A 108 20.21 -3.13 -8.02
N ARG A 109 20.78 -1.93 -8.25
CA ARG A 109 22.24 -1.75 -8.22
C ARG A 109 22.82 -1.96 -6.82
N VAL A 110 22.16 -1.44 -5.79
CA VAL A 110 22.60 -1.65 -4.41
C VAL A 110 22.39 -3.11 -3.98
N ALA A 111 21.28 -3.74 -4.34
CA ALA A 111 20.99 -5.15 -4.06
C ALA A 111 22.05 -6.09 -4.64
N ALA A 112 22.57 -5.79 -5.83
CA ALA A 112 23.65 -6.56 -6.44
C ALA A 112 24.98 -6.45 -5.67
N LYS A 113 25.26 -5.32 -5.02
CA LYS A 113 26.46 -5.11 -4.18
C LYS A 113 26.34 -5.76 -2.80
N TYR A 114 25.10 -5.90 -2.28
CA TYR A 114 24.82 -6.38 -0.92
C TYR A 114 23.84 -7.57 -0.93
N PRO A 115 24.25 -8.77 -1.35
CA PRO A 115 23.38 -9.93 -1.55
C PRO A 115 22.70 -10.42 -0.27
N ASP A 116 23.28 -10.16 0.90
CA ASP A 116 22.72 -10.56 2.19
C ASP A 116 21.60 -9.62 2.67
N VAL A 117 21.57 -8.38 2.19
CA VAL A 117 20.53 -7.38 2.51
C VAL A 117 19.29 -7.67 1.68
N LYS A 118 18.10 -7.56 2.29
CA LYS A 118 16.81 -7.79 1.61
C LYS A 118 16.15 -6.46 1.28
N PHE A 119 15.67 -6.35 0.05
CA PHE A 119 15.08 -5.13 -0.48
C PHE A 119 13.61 -5.34 -0.79
N PHE A 120 12.79 -4.35 -0.46
CA PHE A 120 11.36 -4.30 -0.74
C PHE A 120 11.03 -3.01 -1.50
N HIS A 121 10.40 -3.18 -2.68
CA HIS A 121 10.15 -2.06 -3.57
C HIS A 121 8.68 -2.03 -4.01
N PRO A 122 7.92 -0.93 -3.76
CA PRO A 122 6.54 -0.79 -4.23
C PRO A 122 6.49 -0.51 -5.73
N GLY A 123 5.57 -1.18 -6.44
CA GLY A 123 5.31 -0.95 -7.86
C GLY A 123 6.42 -1.40 -8.82
N GLY A 124 7.44 -2.13 -8.34
CA GLY A 124 8.55 -2.55 -9.19
C GLY A 124 8.16 -3.61 -10.23
N TYR A 125 8.75 -3.51 -11.41
CA TYR A 125 8.55 -4.42 -12.56
C TYR A 125 9.75 -5.34 -12.82
N LYS A 126 10.83 -5.19 -12.08
CA LYS A 126 12.03 -6.04 -12.08
C LYS A 126 12.33 -6.51 -10.66
N ARG A 127 12.98 -7.66 -10.54
CA ARG A 127 13.39 -8.26 -9.26
C ARG A 127 14.85 -8.73 -9.30
N ALA A 128 15.41 -8.97 -8.12
CA ALA A 128 16.68 -9.65 -7.90
C ALA A 128 16.49 -10.77 -6.87
N PRO A 129 17.43 -11.70 -6.67
CA PRO A 129 17.29 -12.77 -5.67
C PRO A 129 17.01 -12.27 -4.24
N ASN A 130 17.45 -11.05 -3.93
CA ASN A 130 17.26 -10.38 -2.64
C ASN A 130 16.35 -9.15 -2.71
N LEU A 131 15.61 -8.95 -3.81
CA LEU A 131 14.67 -7.85 -3.98
C LEU A 131 13.27 -8.38 -4.33
N THR A 132 12.31 -8.11 -3.46
CA THR A 132 10.87 -8.34 -3.65
C THR A 132 10.19 -7.07 -4.11
N THR A 133 9.25 -7.20 -5.04
CA THR A 133 8.35 -6.10 -5.42
C THR A 133 6.95 -6.35 -4.85
N TYR A 134 6.25 -5.28 -4.49
CA TYR A 134 4.89 -5.38 -3.95
C TYR A 134 4.02 -4.21 -4.41
N TRP A 135 2.72 -4.44 -4.50
CA TRP A 135 1.74 -3.38 -4.75
C TRP A 135 0.36 -3.82 -4.23
N ALA A 136 -0.53 -2.84 -4.05
CA ALA A 136 -1.93 -3.13 -3.76
C ALA A 136 -2.79 -2.87 -5.00
N SER A 137 -3.65 -3.85 -5.35
CA SER A 137 -4.67 -3.70 -6.37
C SER A 137 -5.79 -2.81 -5.83
N THR A 138 -5.93 -1.62 -6.38
CA THR A 138 -6.81 -0.58 -5.88
C THR A 138 -8.16 -0.42 -6.61
N PRO A 139 -8.41 -0.97 -7.82
CA PRO A 139 -9.64 -0.69 -8.57
C PRO A 139 -10.94 -1.00 -7.82
N GLU A 140 -10.99 -2.06 -7.01
CA GLU A 140 -12.17 -2.38 -6.20
C GLU A 140 -12.49 -1.25 -5.21
N ALA A 141 -11.47 -0.71 -4.54
CA ALA A 141 -11.65 0.39 -3.61
C ALA A 141 -12.06 1.70 -4.32
N PHE A 142 -11.50 1.96 -5.51
CA PHE A 142 -11.92 3.10 -6.35
C PHE A 142 -13.37 2.96 -6.82
N TYR A 143 -13.80 1.75 -7.20
CA TYR A 143 -15.19 1.48 -7.54
C TYR A 143 -16.12 1.81 -6.36
N LEU A 144 -15.78 1.36 -5.16
CA LEU A 144 -16.54 1.62 -3.94
C LEU A 144 -16.62 3.12 -3.62
N MET A 145 -15.53 3.84 -3.77
CA MET A 145 -15.53 5.30 -3.62
C MET A 145 -16.32 5.98 -4.73
N GLY A 146 -16.32 5.44 -5.95
CA GLY A 146 -17.16 5.89 -7.06
C GLY A 146 -18.65 5.76 -6.71
N MET A 147 -19.08 4.64 -6.12
CA MET A 147 -20.47 4.47 -5.65
C MET A 147 -20.85 5.55 -4.63
N ALA A 148 -19.98 5.79 -3.63
CA ALA A 148 -20.24 6.84 -2.64
C ALA A 148 -20.32 8.22 -3.30
N ALA A 149 -19.40 8.55 -4.20
CA ALA A 149 -19.39 9.80 -4.96
C ALA A 149 -20.64 9.96 -5.85
N GLY A 150 -21.01 8.91 -6.60
CA GLY A 150 -22.19 8.92 -7.47
C GLY A 150 -23.51 9.15 -6.74
N LYS A 151 -23.61 8.72 -5.47
CA LYS A 151 -24.77 8.99 -4.61
C LYS A 151 -24.71 10.36 -3.93
N THR A 152 -23.52 10.94 -3.75
CA THR A 152 -23.33 12.19 -3.02
C THR A 152 -23.33 13.40 -3.94
N THR A 153 -22.94 13.26 -5.21
CA THR A 153 -22.91 14.36 -6.18
C THR A 153 -24.28 14.99 -6.37
N ARG A 154 -24.32 16.31 -6.50
CA ARG A 154 -25.50 17.12 -6.80
C ARG A 154 -25.60 17.51 -8.27
N THR A 155 -24.45 17.50 -8.98
CA THR A 155 -24.34 17.96 -10.37
C THR A 155 -24.19 16.80 -11.37
N ASN A 156 -23.98 15.57 -10.89
CA ASN A 156 -23.58 14.39 -11.64
C ASN A 156 -22.18 14.52 -12.29
N LYS A 157 -21.44 15.57 -11.96
CA LYS A 157 -20.09 15.84 -12.49
C LYS A 157 -19.06 15.57 -11.42
N LEU A 158 -18.29 14.52 -11.63
CA LEU A 158 -17.18 14.12 -10.80
C LEU A 158 -15.87 14.55 -11.48
N GLY A 159 -14.80 14.73 -10.71
CA GLY A 159 -13.49 15.10 -11.25
C GLY A 159 -12.36 14.31 -10.60
N TYR A 160 -11.31 14.08 -11.36
CA TYR A 160 -10.09 13.46 -10.87
C TYR A 160 -8.85 14.27 -11.26
N VAL A 161 -8.03 14.60 -10.28
CA VAL A 161 -6.66 15.09 -10.46
C VAL A 161 -5.72 13.91 -10.37
N VAL A 162 -5.01 13.61 -11.45
CA VAL A 162 -4.18 12.42 -11.59
C VAL A 162 -2.76 12.81 -11.97
N ALA A 163 -1.75 12.18 -11.37
CA ALA A 163 -0.35 12.43 -11.65
C ALA A 163 0.00 12.19 -13.12
N LEU A 164 -0.09 10.93 -13.57
CA LEU A 164 0.34 10.47 -14.88
C LEU A 164 -0.70 9.55 -15.52
N PRO A 165 -0.81 9.48 -16.85
CA PRO A 165 -1.71 8.58 -17.55
C PRO A 165 -1.14 7.15 -17.66
N ILE A 166 -0.68 6.58 -16.55
CA ILE A 166 -0.18 5.20 -16.53
C ILE A 166 -1.34 4.21 -16.29
N SER A 167 -1.18 3.01 -16.81
CA SER A 167 -2.23 1.98 -16.85
C SER A 167 -2.94 1.74 -15.51
N PHE A 168 -2.20 1.67 -14.41
CA PHE A 168 -2.79 1.49 -13.07
C PHE A 168 -3.68 2.67 -12.66
N PHE A 169 -3.33 3.90 -13.02
CA PHE A 169 -4.12 5.09 -12.70
C PHE A 169 -5.34 5.21 -13.61
N LEU A 170 -5.20 4.82 -14.90
CA LEU A 170 -6.34 4.72 -15.80
C LEU A 170 -7.37 3.70 -15.26
N ALA A 171 -6.90 2.55 -14.79
CA ALA A 171 -7.77 1.53 -14.19
C ALA A 171 -8.52 2.07 -12.95
N ASN A 172 -7.86 2.87 -12.12
CA ASN A 172 -8.47 3.47 -10.95
C ASN A 172 -9.56 4.48 -11.33
N VAL A 173 -9.28 5.37 -12.29
CA VAL A 173 -10.28 6.31 -12.82
C VAL A 173 -11.47 5.59 -13.43
N ASN A 174 -11.21 4.53 -14.24
CA ASN A 174 -12.24 3.70 -14.83
C ASN A 174 -13.11 3.00 -13.77
N ALA A 175 -12.47 2.43 -12.75
CA ALA A 175 -13.17 1.78 -11.66
C ALA A 175 -14.08 2.76 -10.89
N PHE A 176 -13.59 3.96 -10.63
CA PHE A 176 -14.36 5.01 -9.98
C PHE A 176 -15.60 5.40 -10.81
N GLU A 177 -15.45 5.63 -12.12
CA GLU A 177 -16.57 5.95 -13.00
C GLU A 177 -17.58 4.80 -13.06
N LEU A 178 -17.12 3.56 -13.20
CA LEU A 178 -17.99 2.37 -13.20
C LEU A 178 -18.79 2.27 -11.89
N GLY A 179 -18.12 2.52 -10.76
CA GLY A 179 -18.77 2.58 -9.44
C GLY A 179 -19.81 3.69 -9.35
N ALA A 180 -19.48 4.89 -9.82
CA ALA A 180 -20.40 6.03 -9.82
C ALA A 180 -21.64 5.75 -10.68
N ARG A 181 -21.44 5.24 -11.90
CA ARG A 181 -22.54 4.92 -12.84
C ARG A 181 -23.39 3.74 -12.41
N SER A 182 -22.85 2.81 -11.63
CA SER A 182 -23.63 1.67 -11.10
C SER A 182 -24.79 2.11 -10.20
N VAL A 183 -24.70 3.30 -9.61
CA VAL A 183 -25.70 3.87 -8.69
C VAL A 183 -26.30 5.19 -9.20
N ASN A 184 -25.67 5.83 -10.16
CA ASN A 184 -26.09 7.05 -10.81
C ASN A 184 -25.70 7.03 -12.30
N PRO A 185 -26.57 6.53 -13.19
CA PRO A 185 -26.26 6.40 -14.62
C PRO A 185 -25.95 7.72 -15.34
N LYS A 186 -26.25 8.88 -14.71
CA LYS A 186 -25.95 10.20 -15.27
C LYS A 186 -24.58 10.73 -14.86
N ALA A 187 -23.85 10.02 -13.98
CA ALA A 187 -22.52 10.44 -13.55
C ALA A 187 -21.55 10.47 -14.74
N GLU A 188 -20.69 11.48 -14.74
CA GLU A 188 -19.54 11.63 -15.65
C GLU A 188 -18.31 12.06 -14.85
N THR A 189 -17.17 11.45 -15.10
CA THR A 189 -15.89 11.79 -14.43
C THR A 189 -14.94 12.50 -15.39
N ARG A 190 -14.58 13.76 -15.06
CA ARG A 190 -13.57 14.55 -15.80
C ARG A 190 -12.20 14.29 -15.21
N VAL A 191 -11.21 13.95 -16.02
CA VAL A 191 -9.84 13.68 -15.56
C VAL A 191 -8.86 14.71 -16.08
N VAL A 192 -7.98 15.19 -15.21
CA VAL A 192 -6.85 16.08 -15.55
C VAL A 192 -5.56 15.38 -15.09
N PHE A 193 -4.65 15.13 -16.05
CA PHE A 193 -3.31 14.61 -15.77
C PHE A 193 -2.35 15.79 -15.63
N ILE A 194 -1.65 15.89 -14.48
CA ILE A 194 -0.78 17.04 -14.16
C ILE A 194 0.69 16.85 -14.58
N GLY A 195 1.06 15.61 -15.00
CA GLY A 195 2.40 15.30 -15.52
C GLY A 195 3.47 15.08 -14.45
N THR A 196 3.10 15.01 -13.17
CA THR A 196 4.02 14.78 -12.05
C THR A 196 3.29 14.13 -10.89
N PHE A 197 4.02 13.45 -9.98
CA PHE A 197 3.45 12.84 -8.79
C PHE A 197 3.19 13.85 -7.65
N LEU A 198 3.92 14.97 -7.63
CA LEU A 198 3.78 16.02 -6.62
C LEU A 198 4.06 17.39 -7.22
N ASP A 199 3.06 18.25 -7.25
CA ASP A 199 3.17 19.68 -7.61
C ASP A 199 1.92 20.40 -7.08
N PRO A 200 1.97 20.97 -5.88
CA PRO A 200 0.81 21.64 -5.28
C PRO A 200 0.20 22.75 -6.14
N ALA A 201 1.01 23.45 -6.94
CA ALA A 201 0.52 24.51 -7.81
C ALA A 201 -0.32 23.95 -8.97
N LYS A 202 0.18 22.89 -9.65
CA LYS A 202 -0.57 22.20 -10.70
C LYS A 202 -1.80 21.48 -10.15
N GLU A 203 -1.70 20.89 -8.97
CA GLU A 203 -2.81 20.23 -8.29
C GLU A 203 -3.94 21.22 -7.99
N ALA A 204 -3.62 22.37 -7.41
CA ALA A 204 -4.58 23.44 -7.15
C ALA A 204 -5.20 24.00 -8.43
N ALA A 205 -4.40 24.21 -9.47
CA ALA A 205 -4.88 24.68 -10.77
C ALA A 205 -5.85 23.69 -11.41
N ALA A 206 -5.50 22.38 -11.43
CA ALA A 206 -6.34 21.32 -11.96
C ALA A 206 -7.65 21.18 -11.18
N ALA A 207 -7.59 21.20 -9.84
CA ALA A 207 -8.75 21.12 -8.97
C ALA A 207 -9.71 22.29 -9.22
N ASN A 208 -9.20 23.53 -9.26
CA ASN A 208 -10.02 24.70 -9.55
C ASN A 208 -10.63 24.65 -10.96
N ALA A 209 -9.87 24.25 -11.98
CA ALA A 209 -10.39 24.14 -13.35
C ALA A 209 -11.54 23.10 -13.45
N LEU A 210 -11.48 22.00 -12.71
CA LEU A 210 -12.56 21.02 -12.63
C LEU A 210 -13.80 21.61 -11.92
N LEU A 211 -13.60 22.28 -10.79
CA LEU A 211 -14.69 22.91 -10.04
C LEU A 211 -15.37 24.02 -10.85
N ASP A 212 -14.61 24.81 -11.64
CA ASP A 212 -15.15 25.85 -12.54
C ASP A 212 -16.01 25.26 -13.67
N GLN A 213 -15.82 23.98 -14.02
CA GLN A 213 -16.66 23.24 -14.97
C GLN A 213 -17.91 22.62 -14.32
N GLY A 214 -18.16 22.91 -13.04
CA GLY A 214 -19.32 22.43 -12.29
C GLY A 214 -19.16 21.05 -11.68
N VAL A 215 -17.92 20.53 -11.60
CA VAL A 215 -17.60 19.35 -10.78
C VAL A 215 -17.86 19.69 -9.32
N ASP A 216 -18.50 18.77 -8.58
CA ASP A 216 -18.79 18.95 -7.17
C ASP A 216 -18.25 17.82 -6.27
N VAL A 217 -17.57 16.83 -6.86
CA VAL A 217 -16.79 15.80 -6.16
C VAL A 217 -15.42 15.69 -6.81
N LEU A 218 -14.35 15.87 -6.04
CA LEU A 218 -12.97 15.69 -6.50
C LEU A 218 -12.35 14.43 -5.90
N GLY A 219 -11.86 13.55 -6.75
CA GLY A 219 -10.91 12.50 -6.41
C GLY A 219 -9.47 12.90 -6.76
N VAL A 220 -8.50 12.20 -6.22
CA VAL A 220 -7.08 12.51 -6.37
C VAL A 220 -6.22 11.25 -6.48
N ILE A 221 -5.27 11.25 -7.40
CA ILE A 221 -4.23 10.22 -7.55
C ILE A 221 -2.89 10.96 -7.76
N VAL A 222 -2.38 11.54 -6.69
CA VAL A 222 -1.06 12.17 -6.58
C VAL A 222 -0.44 11.80 -5.23
N ASP A 223 0.83 12.04 -5.01
CA ASP A 223 1.51 11.62 -3.77
C ASP A 223 0.95 12.31 -2.52
N SER A 224 0.66 13.62 -2.58
CA SER A 224 0.02 14.35 -1.49
C SER A 224 -1.40 14.79 -1.87
N PRO A 225 -2.45 14.18 -1.33
CA PRO A 225 -3.83 14.56 -1.65
C PRO A 225 -4.27 15.88 -1.03
N ILE A 226 -3.48 16.48 -0.15
CA ILE A 226 -3.86 17.62 0.70
C ILE A 226 -4.36 18.82 -0.12
N THR A 227 -3.62 19.20 -1.15
CA THR A 227 -3.94 20.39 -1.98
C THR A 227 -5.31 20.27 -2.65
N VAL A 228 -5.60 19.10 -3.24
CA VAL A 228 -6.88 18.86 -3.94
C VAL A 228 -8.02 18.81 -2.94
N VAL A 229 -7.84 18.10 -1.82
CA VAL A 229 -8.84 17.95 -0.74
C VAL A 229 -9.17 19.31 -0.12
N GLN A 230 -8.15 20.13 0.19
CA GLN A 230 -8.35 21.48 0.73
C GLN A 230 -9.02 22.41 -0.28
N THR A 231 -8.70 22.30 -1.56
CA THR A 231 -9.33 23.10 -2.62
C THR A 231 -10.80 22.77 -2.75
N ALA A 232 -11.16 21.47 -2.71
CA ALA A 232 -12.55 21.02 -2.68
C ALA A 232 -13.32 21.60 -1.47
N GLU A 233 -12.77 21.48 -0.27
CA GLU A 233 -13.38 21.97 0.97
C GLU A 233 -13.62 23.48 0.93
N LYS A 234 -12.62 24.27 0.50
CA LYS A 234 -12.72 25.74 0.36
C LYS A 234 -13.81 26.17 -0.65
N ARG A 235 -14.08 25.33 -1.64
CA ARG A 235 -15.07 25.58 -2.70
C ARG A 235 -16.42 24.91 -2.42
N ASN A 236 -16.64 24.39 -1.21
CA ASN A 236 -17.86 23.65 -0.80
C ASN A 236 -18.17 22.45 -1.72
N ALA A 237 -17.15 21.84 -2.26
CA ALA A 237 -17.19 20.59 -3.01
C ALA A 237 -16.81 19.42 -2.11
N TYR A 238 -17.17 18.23 -2.54
CA TYR A 238 -16.80 16.99 -1.87
C TYR A 238 -15.43 16.48 -2.33
N SER A 239 -14.82 15.61 -1.51
CA SER A 239 -13.53 14.99 -1.85
C SER A 239 -13.45 13.52 -1.48
N VAL A 240 -12.68 12.78 -2.28
CA VAL A 240 -12.27 11.39 -2.03
C VAL A 240 -10.75 11.37 -1.91
N GLY A 241 -10.24 10.93 -0.76
CA GLY A 241 -8.80 10.85 -0.49
C GLY A 241 -8.13 9.58 -1.02
N TYR A 242 -6.80 9.59 -1.03
CA TYR A 242 -5.99 8.48 -1.49
C TYR A 242 -4.70 8.34 -0.67
N HIS A 243 -4.15 7.14 -0.60
CA HIS A 243 -2.93 6.67 0.07
C HIS A 243 -3.03 6.52 1.59
N SER A 244 -3.43 7.56 2.32
CA SER A 244 -3.50 7.54 3.79
C SER A 244 -4.77 8.22 4.32
N LEU A 245 -5.01 8.08 5.63
CA LEU A 245 -6.10 8.80 6.30
C LEU A 245 -5.75 10.27 6.61
N GLY A 246 -4.49 10.65 6.42
CA GLY A 246 -3.97 11.95 6.82
C GLY A 246 -4.65 13.16 6.17
N ALA A 247 -5.23 12.98 4.98
CA ALA A 247 -5.93 14.05 4.26
C ALA A 247 -7.33 14.38 4.81
N GLN A 248 -7.99 13.46 5.51
CA GLN A 248 -9.37 13.64 6.01
C GLN A 248 -9.55 14.91 6.85
N LYS A 249 -8.57 15.25 7.69
CA LYS A 249 -8.61 16.43 8.56
C LYS A 249 -8.71 17.77 7.80
N PHE A 250 -8.38 17.78 6.51
CA PHE A 250 -8.41 18.98 5.66
C PHE A 250 -9.75 19.19 4.93
N ALA A 251 -10.68 18.23 5.06
CA ALA A 251 -12.03 18.32 4.50
C ALA A 251 -13.11 17.93 5.52
N PRO A 252 -13.25 18.63 6.64
CA PRO A 252 -14.16 18.21 7.71
C PRO A 252 -15.65 18.17 7.31
N LYS A 253 -16.05 18.88 6.26
CA LYS A 253 -17.44 18.93 5.76
C LYS A 253 -17.62 18.16 4.46
N GLY A 254 -16.66 18.30 3.53
CA GLY A 254 -16.72 17.75 2.18
C GLY A 254 -16.13 16.35 2.02
N TRP A 255 -15.59 15.74 3.08
CA TRP A 255 -15.05 14.41 3.00
C TRP A 255 -16.13 13.37 2.71
N ILE A 256 -15.98 12.62 1.63
CA ILE A 256 -16.81 11.44 1.33
C ILE A 256 -16.18 10.21 1.99
N GLY A 257 -14.92 9.96 1.69
CA GLY A 257 -14.16 8.82 2.13
C GLY A 257 -12.79 8.82 1.46
N GLY A 258 -12.12 7.71 1.50
CA GLY A 258 -10.82 7.57 0.85
C GLY A 258 -10.33 6.14 0.86
N ILE A 259 -9.19 5.95 0.24
CA ILE A 259 -8.51 4.67 0.14
C ILE A 259 -7.17 4.82 0.87
N ALA A 260 -6.96 4.02 1.90
CA ALA A 260 -5.71 4.02 2.67
C ALA A 260 -4.97 2.69 2.52
N PHE A 261 -3.67 2.74 2.30
CA PHE A 261 -2.83 1.57 2.33
C PHE A 261 -2.53 1.14 3.76
N THR A 262 -2.57 -0.16 4.00
CA THR A 262 -2.31 -0.80 5.29
C THR A 262 -0.99 -1.58 5.26
N TRP A 263 0.08 -0.93 4.85
CA TRP A 263 1.40 -1.54 4.65
C TRP A 263 1.97 -2.24 5.89
N GLY A 264 1.46 -1.92 7.09
CA GLY A 264 1.97 -2.47 8.35
C GLY A 264 1.95 -3.99 8.43
N ASN A 265 0.88 -4.65 7.95
CA ASN A 265 0.77 -6.10 7.92
C ASN A 265 1.79 -6.70 6.96
N LEU A 266 1.92 -6.12 5.77
CA LEU A 266 2.86 -6.56 4.75
C LEU A 266 4.32 -6.40 5.22
N TYR A 267 4.67 -5.25 5.79
CA TYR A 267 6.01 -5.00 6.33
C TYR A 267 6.33 -5.90 7.53
N THR A 268 5.35 -6.19 8.39
CA THR A 268 5.50 -7.17 9.47
C THR A 268 5.81 -8.56 8.92
N ARG A 269 5.11 -8.98 7.85
CA ARG A 269 5.38 -10.25 7.16
C ARG A 269 6.80 -10.28 6.58
N PHE A 270 7.23 -9.22 5.90
CA PHE A 270 8.58 -9.11 5.36
C PHE A 270 9.66 -9.22 6.43
N ALA A 271 9.50 -8.47 7.51
CA ALA A 271 10.44 -8.50 8.63
C ALA A 271 10.53 -9.92 9.22
N ARG A 272 9.41 -10.61 9.44
CA ARG A 272 9.39 -11.99 9.91
C ARG A 272 10.09 -12.95 8.96
N GLN A 273 9.82 -12.89 7.66
CA GLN A 273 10.49 -13.73 6.66
C GLN A 273 12.02 -13.57 6.69
N VAL A 274 12.50 -12.34 6.93
CA VAL A 274 13.95 -12.10 7.06
C VAL A 274 14.49 -12.64 8.38
N MET A 275 13.78 -12.42 9.50
CA MET A 275 14.16 -12.93 10.84
C MET A 275 14.20 -14.45 10.88
N ASP A 276 13.25 -15.12 10.23
CA ASP A 276 13.09 -16.58 10.22
C ASP A 276 13.95 -17.25 9.13
N GLY A 277 14.69 -16.49 8.30
CA GLY A 277 15.48 -17.01 7.19
C GLY A 277 14.64 -17.62 6.05
N THR A 278 13.35 -17.32 6.00
CA THR A 278 12.40 -17.84 4.98
C THR A 278 12.16 -16.90 3.81
N PHE A 279 12.91 -15.79 3.74
CA PHE A 279 12.78 -14.81 2.67
C PHE A 279 12.93 -15.45 1.28
N LYS A 280 11.98 -15.14 0.40
CA LYS A 280 12.05 -15.44 -1.04
C LYS A 280 11.68 -14.20 -1.82
N SER A 281 12.41 -13.92 -2.89
CA SER A 281 12.05 -12.83 -3.81
C SER A 281 10.78 -13.21 -4.57
N GLU A 282 9.76 -12.38 -4.45
CA GLU A 282 8.46 -12.56 -5.09
C GLU A 282 7.89 -11.23 -5.60
N ASN A 283 6.89 -11.30 -6.47
CA ASN A 283 6.07 -10.15 -6.83
C ASN A 283 4.74 -10.29 -6.12
N ILE A 284 4.46 -9.40 -5.18
CA ILE A 284 3.29 -9.47 -4.31
C ILE A 284 2.27 -8.47 -4.81
N LEU A 285 1.09 -8.97 -5.16
CA LEU A 285 -0.08 -8.16 -5.48
C LEU A 285 -1.22 -8.64 -4.58
N GLY A 286 -1.78 -7.74 -3.80
CA GLY A 286 -2.93 -8.00 -2.95
C GLY A 286 -3.93 -6.85 -3.03
N GLY A 287 -5.05 -6.97 -2.36
CA GLY A 287 -6.12 -5.98 -2.43
C GLY A 287 -6.87 -5.82 -1.10
N LEU A 288 -8.16 -5.53 -1.19
CA LEU A 288 -9.05 -5.41 -0.03
C LEU A 288 -9.13 -6.72 0.78
N ALA A 289 -9.14 -7.86 0.09
CA ALA A 289 -9.23 -9.18 0.72
C ALA A 289 -7.94 -9.58 1.47
N ASP A 290 -6.81 -8.99 1.11
CA ASP A 290 -5.50 -9.28 1.68
C ASP A 290 -5.09 -8.29 2.79
N ASP A 291 -5.97 -7.36 3.15
CA ASP A 291 -5.70 -6.27 4.10
C ASP A 291 -4.50 -5.38 3.69
N TYR A 292 -4.24 -5.19 2.38
CA TYR A 292 -3.20 -4.28 1.90
C TYR A 292 -3.70 -2.85 1.73
N LEU A 293 -5.02 -2.71 1.72
CA LEU A 293 -5.69 -1.42 1.72
C LEU A 293 -7.03 -1.50 2.44
N THR A 294 -7.52 -0.36 2.87
CA THR A 294 -8.83 -0.21 3.50
C THR A 294 -9.53 1.06 3.01
N LEU A 295 -10.84 1.13 3.22
CA LEU A 295 -11.58 2.36 3.02
C LEU A 295 -11.45 3.23 4.28
N ALA A 296 -11.20 4.52 4.10
CA ALA A 296 -11.30 5.50 5.17
C ALA A 296 -12.74 5.59 5.68
N PRO A 297 -12.93 5.98 6.94
CA PRO A 297 -14.27 6.27 7.45
C PRO A 297 -15.01 7.28 6.56
N PHE A 298 -16.28 7.02 6.30
CA PHE A 298 -17.12 7.94 5.56
C PHE A 298 -17.31 9.25 6.31
N GLY A 299 -17.33 10.35 5.57
CA GLY A 299 -17.58 11.67 6.11
C GLY A 299 -19.05 11.94 6.43
N PRO A 300 -19.35 13.06 7.11
CA PRO A 300 -20.69 13.37 7.59
C PRO A 300 -21.71 13.64 6.47
N SER A 301 -21.24 13.93 5.26
CA SER A 301 -22.10 14.17 4.09
C SER A 301 -22.59 12.91 3.39
N VAL A 302 -22.08 11.72 3.78
CA VAL A 302 -22.49 10.44 3.18
C VAL A 302 -23.62 9.81 3.99
N PRO A 303 -24.83 9.64 3.41
CA PRO A 303 -25.95 9.04 4.10
C PRO A 303 -25.69 7.58 4.52
N ALA A 304 -26.34 7.14 5.59
CA ALA A 304 -26.13 5.80 6.15
C ALA A 304 -26.53 4.67 5.19
N ASP A 305 -27.54 4.88 4.35
CA ASP A 305 -27.95 3.92 3.31
C ASP A 305 -26.88 3.77 2.21
N VAL A 306 -26.17 4.86 1.89
CA VAL A 306 -25.01 4.82 0.97
C VAL A 306 -23.85 4.04 1.59
N VAL A 307 -23.55 4.26 2.87
CA VAL A 307 -22.55 3.49 3.61
C VAL A 307 -22.89 2.00 3.59
N ALA A 308 -24.16 1.64 3.83
CA ALA A 308 -24.60 0.24 3.79
C ALA A 308 -24.47 -0.36 2.38
N LEU A 309 -24.86 0.38 1.33
CA LEU A 309 -24.73 -0.05 -0.06
C LEU A 309 -23.28 -0.33 -0.45
N VAL A 310 -22.36 0.59 -0.12
CA VAL A 310 -20.91 0.42 -0.39
C VAL A 310 -20.35 -0.74 0.40
N SER A 311 -20.76 -0.90 1.66
CA SER A 311 -20.30 -2.02 2.50
C SER A 311 -20.74 -3.38 1.94
N ALA A 312 -21.97 -3.49 1.44
CA ALA A 312 -22.46 -4.71 0.80
C ALA A 312 -21.63 -5.04 -0.46
N LYS A 313 -21.37 -4.06 -1.33
CA LYS A 313 -20.53 -4.26 -2.52
C LYS A 313 -19.09 -4.63 -2.15
N LYS A 314 -18.53 -4.03 -1.09
CA LYS A 314 -17.22 -4.42 -0.56
C LYS A 314 -17.18 -5.91 -0.22
N GLN A 315 -18.21 -6.44 0.44
CA GLN A 315 -18.27 -7.87 0.76
C GLN A 315 -18.32 -8.74 -0.49
N GLU A 316 -19.03 -8.31 -1.55
CA GLU A 316 -19.04 -9.04 -2.83
C GLU A 316 -17.63 -9.12 -3.47
N PHE A 317 -16.87 -8.02 -3.45
CA PHE A 317 -15.49 -8.01 -3.94
C PHE A 317 -14.59 -8.90 -3.09
N MET A 318 -14.67 -8.81 -1.78
CA MET A 318 -13.88 -9.65 -0.86
C MET A 318 -14.21 -11.14 -1.00
N ALA A 319 -15.46 -11.48 -1.33
CA ALA A 319 -15.90 -12.86 -1.60
C ALA A 319 -15.59 -13.33 -3.03
N GLY A 320 -15.09 -12.45 -3.92
CA GLY A 320 -14.83 -12.75 -5.33
C GLY A 320 -16.10 -12.96 -6.17
N THR A 321 -17.28 -12.61 -5.64
CA THR A 321 -18.58 -12.77 -6.33
C THR A 321 -18.89 -11.61 -7.27
N SER A 322 -18.11 -10.53 -7.24
CA SER A 322 -18.21 -9.39 -8.15
C SER A 322 -16.84 -9.03 -8.70
N GLN A 323 -16.80 -8.51 -9.92
CA GLN A 323 -15.57 -8.08 -10.61
C GLN A 323 -15.76 -6.66 -11.14
N VAL A 324 -14.77 -5.79 -10.98
CA VAL A 324 -14.85 -4.37 -11.36
C VAL A 324 -15.08 -4.22 -12.87
N PHE A 325 -14.26 -4.89 -13.68
CA PHE A 325 -14.23 -4.70 -15.12
C PHE A 325 -14.98 -5.83 -15.86
N THR A 326 -16.25 -6.02 -15.49
CA THR A 326 -17.14 -6.99 -16.17
C THR A 326 -17.81 -6.33 -17.38
N GLY A 327 -17.70 -6.97 -18.53
CA GLY A 327 -18.29 -6.49 -19.78
C GLY A 327 -19.81 -6.67 -19.91
N PRO A 328 -20.43 -5.95 -20.85
CA PRO A 328 -19.76 -5.19 -21.91
C PRO A 328 -19.24 -3.83 -21.42
N LEU A 329 -17.98 -3.52 -21.76
CA LEU A 329 -17.42 -2.20 -21.50
C LEU A 329 -16.90 -1.58 -22.80
N LYS A 330 -17.26 -0.33 -23.02
CA LYS A 330 -16.71 0.50 -24.09
C LYS A 330 -15.77 1.53 -23.52
N ASP A 331 -14.78 1.93 -24.31
CA ASP A 331 -14.00 3.11 -23.97
C ASP A 331 -14.77 4.40 -24.31
N ASN A 332 -14.21 5.54 -23.91
CA ASN A 332 -14.80 6.86 -24.10
C ASN A 332 -14.79 7.35 -25.59
N ARG A 333 -14.33 6.49 -26.53
CA ARG A 333 -14.42 6.67 -27.97
C ARG A 333 -15.45 5.73 -28.60
N GLY A 334 -16.14 4.90 -27.78
CA GLY A 334 -17.16 3.95 -28.22
C GLY A 334 -16.62 2.59 -28.66
N VAL A 335 -15.32 2.32 -28.54
CA VAL A 335 -14.72 1.04 -28.90
C VAL A 335 -14.97 0.03 -27.78
N GLU A 336 -15.50 -1.17 -28.11
CA GLU A 336 -15.68 -2.26 -27.17
C GLU A 336 -14.31 -2.78 -26.69
N ARG A 337 -14.06 -2.71 -25.38
CA ARG A 337 -12.82 -3.15 -24.73
C ARG A 337 -12.99 -4.45 -23.97
N VAL A 338 -14.18 -4.70 -23.43
CA VAL A 338 -14.53 -5.94 -22.74
C VAL A 338 -15.87 -6.41 -23.26
N LYS A 339 -15.93 -7.61 -23.83
CA LYS A 339 -17.16 -8.21 -24.39
C LYS A 339 -18.15 -8.56 -23.29
N ALA A 340 -19.44 -8.66 -23.64
CA ALA A 340 -20.47 -9.09 -22.71
C ALA A 340 -20.10 -10.45 -22.06
N GLY A 341 -20.22 -10.52 -20.74
CA GLY A 341 -19.89 -11.71 -19.94
C GLY A 341 -18.39 -11.99 -19.74
N ALA A 342 -17.52 -11.23 -20.40
CA ALA A 342 -16.06 -11.30 -20.15
C ALA A 342 -15.65 -10.39 -18.99
N VAL A 343 -14.49 -10.67 -18.41
CA VAL A 343 -13.86 -9.86 -17.37
C VAL A 343 -12.46 -9.45 -17.82
N PHE A 344 -12.12 -8.16 -17.69
CA PHE A 344 -10.75 -7.72 -17.79
C PHE A 344 -10.07 -7.96 -16.42
N PRO A 345 -9.11 -8.90 -16.33
CA PRO A 345 -8.61 -9.34 -15.03
C PRO A 345 -7.70 -8.31 -14.39
N LEU A 346 -7.71 -8.22 -13.06
CA LEU A 346 -6.84 -7.32 -12.30
C LEU A 346 -5.34 -7.61 -12.48
N THR A 347 -4.97 -8.81 -12.89
CA THR A 347 -3.60 -9.17 -13.27
C THR A 347 -3.11 -8.48 -14.54
N ASP A 348 -4.03 -7.99 -15.36
CA ASP A 348 -3.76 -7.33 -16.65
C ASP A 348 -3.84 -5.81 -16.60
N LEU A 349 -3.98 -5.20 -15.40
CA LEU A 349 -4.08 -3.74 -15.23
C LEU A 349 -2.95 -2.97 -15.91
N GLY A 350 -1.74 -3.53 -15.97
CA GLY A 350 -0.61 -2.92 -16.68
C GLY A 350 -0.80 -2.79 -18.20
N LYS A 351 -1.83 -3.41 -18.79
CA LYS A 351 -2.18 -3.33 -20.21
C LYS A 351 -3.30 -2.32 -20.50
N MET A 352 -3.90 -1.70 -19.48
CA MET A 352 -4.99 -0.76 -19.65
C MET A 352 -4.48 0.58 -20.17
N ASP A 353 -4.85 0.92 -21.39
CA ASP A 353 -4.44 2.14 -22.11
C ASP A 353 -5.63 3.02 -22.53
N TRP A 354 -6.80 2.78 -21.97
CA TRP A 354 -8.06 3.42 -22.32
C TRP A 354 -8.81 3.93 -21.07
N LEU A 355 -9.70 4.88 -21.30
CA LEU A 355 -10.67 5.37 -20.31
C LEU A 355 -12.05 4.84 -20.69
N VAL A 356 -12.85 4.43 -19.68
CA VAL A 356 -14.19 3.88 -19.91
C VAL A 356 -15.18 4.98 -20.34
N GLU A 357 -16.25 4.56 -21.03
CA GLU A 357 -17.39 5.42 -21.34
C GLU A 357 -17.91 6.13 -20.07
N GLY A 358 -18.14 7.45 -20.15
CA GLY A 358 -18.47 8.31 -19.01
C GLY A 358 -17.26 9.09 -18.49
N VAL A 359 -16.04 8.64 -18.74
CA VAL A 359 -14.84 9.44 -18.43
C VAL A 359 -14.54 10.43 -19.53
N ILE A 360 -14.44 11.71 -19.16
CA ILE A 360 -14.07 12.81 -20.05
C ILE A 360 -12.61 13.16 -19.82
N GLY A 361 -11.78 12.91 -20.82
CA GLY A 361 -10.34 13.11 -20.83
C GLY A 361 -9.67 12.18 -21.83
N GLN A 362 -8.36 12.32 -21.98
CA GLN A 362 -7.58 11.46 -22.87
C GLN A 362 -6.27 11.08 -22.19
N PRO A 363 -5.93 9.78 -22.13
CA PRO A 363 -4.56 9.38 -21.84
C PRO A 363 -3.70 9.80 -23.04
N ARG A 364 -2.69 10.62 -22.80
CA ARG A 364 -1.73 11.04 -23.84
C ARG A 364 -0.41 10.35 -23.61
#